data_0e1150791cf6df1ea93b87c85951ce18
#
_entry.id   0e1150791cf6df1ea93b87c85951ce18
#
_cell.length_a   1.000
_cell.length_b   1.000
_cell.length_c   1.000
_cell.angle_alpha   90.00
_cell.angle_beta   90.00
_cell.angle_gamma   90.00
#
_symmetry.space_group_name_H-M   'P 1'
#
loop_
_entity.id
_entity.type
_entity.pdbx_description
1 polymer ?
#
loop_
_entity_poly.entity_id
_entity_poly.type
_entity_poly.pdbx_seq_one_letter_code
_entity_poly.pdbx_strand_id
1 'polypeptide(L)'
;MARLYLIRHAQSENNAIWDGRGDRQPGRVPDPEITVAGHRQAQVLAEHLAHPQSEPRQHPFAVGSHTHYGLTHVYCSLMTRSILTAQYIASACGLKLQALPDIFEKHGIYDTDAEGIMHGLPGPGRDYFSERFGGLELPAEFNDGGWWNRPVEDEATFLQRMKKVVAAMHQRLDGSDDNVAMVVHGDFIDQFVNELMGVVRHQPNYDSHWVANWTFHNTSITRIDVVKGSHNVVYLNRIDHLPNDLVTW
;
A
#
# COMPACT_ATOMS: atom_id res chain seq x y z
N MET A 1 19.57 0.78 -11.46
CA MET A 1 19.20 0.86 -10.02
C MET A 1 17.71 1.04 -9.93
N ALA A 2 17.04 0.04 -9.41
CA ALA A 2 15.58 0.06 -9.28
C ALA A 2 15.12 0.81 -8.03
N ARG A 3 13.88 1.32 -8.07
CA ARG A 3 13.24 2.01 -6.95
C ARG A 3 11.87 1.45 -6.71
N LEU A 4 11.57 1.17 -5.45
CA LEU A 4 10.25 0.79 -4.99
C LEU A 4 9.66 1.92 -4.15
N TYR A 5 8.49 2.38 -4.54
CA TYR A 5 7.69 3.35 -3.80
C TYR A 5 6.46 2.64 -3.23
N LEU A 6 6.49 2.37 -1.92
CA LEU A 6 5.31 1.91 -1.20
C LEU A 6 4.47 3.12 -0.84
N ILE A 7 3.22 3.12 -1.25
CA ILE A 7 2.31 4.24 -1.09
C ILE A 7 1.07 3.73 -0.34
N ARG A 8 0.77 4.32 0.83
CA ARG A 8 -0.48 4.01 1.49
C ARG A 8 -1.65 4.58 0.70
N HIS A 9 -2.73 3.83 0.53
CA HIS A 9 -3.94 4.32 -0.12
C HIS A 9 -4.45 5.63 0.50
N ALA A 10 -5.22 6.42 -0.26
CA ALA A 10 -5.87 7.64 0.17
C ALA A 10 -6.92 7.37 1.27
N GLN A 11 -7.34 8.39 2.01
CA GLN A 11 -8.32 8.27 3.09
C GLN A 11 -9.55 7.50 2.63
N SER A 12 -9.81 6.36 3.27
CA SER A 12 -11.02 5.58 3.09
C SER A 12 -12.11 6.00 4.06
N GLU A 13 -13.35 5.56 3.79
CA GLU A 13 -14.49 5.76 4.69
C GLU A 13 -14.18 5.22 6.10
N ASN A 14 -13.53 4.05 6.21
CA ASN A 14 -13.12 3.51 7.51
C ASN A 14 -12.05 4.38 8.20
N ASN A 15 -11.14 5.00 7.46
CA ASN A 15 -10.18 5.94 8.06
C ASN A 15 -10.88 7.20 8.59
N ALA A 16 -11.88 7.72 7.86
CA ALA A 16 -12.58 8.95 8.25
C ALA A 16 -13.39 8.81 9.54
N ILE A 17 -13.86 7.59 9.84
CA ILE A 17 -14.65 7.33 11.06
C ILE A 17 -13.80 6.76 12.20
N TRP A 18 -12.47 6.61 12.03
CA TRP A 18 -11.59 6.00 13.01
C TRP A 18 -11.58 6.76 14.33
N ASP A 19 -11.92 6.08 15.42
CA ASP A 19 -12.02 6.62 16.78
C ASP A 19 -11.21 5.82 17.83
N GLY A 20 -10.37 4.91 17.38
CA GLY A 20 -9.53 4.07 18.23
C GLY A 20 -10.17 2.74 18.67
N ARG A 21 -11.42 2.45 18.29
CA ARG A 21 -12.11 1.18 18.64
C ARG A 21 -11.76 0.01 17.73
N GLY A 22 -10.91 0.23 16.72
CA GLY A 22 -10.49 -0.81 15.80
C GLY A 22 -11.65 -1.38 14.98
N ASP A 23 -11.68 -2.70 14.83
CA ASP A 23 -12.66 -3.42 14.01
C ASP A 23 -14.09 -3.39 14.54
N ARG A 24 -14.28 -2.93 15.76
CA ARG A 24 -15.62 -2.78 16.39
C ARG A 24 -16.22 -1.39 16.18
N GLN A 25 -15.61 -0.57 15.35
CA GLN A 25 -16.07 0.78 15.12
C GLN A 25 -17.41 0.78 14.34
N PRO A 26 -18.48 1.44 14.85
CA PRO A 26 -19.74 1.55 14.13
C PRO A 26 -19.59 2.23 12.78
N GLY A 27 -20.25 1.68 11.75
CA GLY A 27 -20.18 2.20 10.39
C GLY A 27 -18.98 1.72 9.57
N ARG A 28 -18.12 0.86 10.13
CA ARG A 28 -17.09 0.17 9.36
C ARG A 28 -17.72 -0.72 8.28
N VAL A 29 -17.10 -0.68 7.08
CA VAL A 29 -17.49 -1.57 5.97
C VAL A 29 -16.30 -2.46 5.58
N PRO A 30 -16.54 -3.68 5.06
CA PRO A 30 -15.47 -4.65 4.75
C PRO A 30 -14.46 -4.17 3.70
N ASP A 31 -14.94 -3.50 2.64
CA ASP A 31 -14.09 -2.95 1.57
C ASP A 31 -14.50 -1.50 1.24
N PRO A 32 -14.06 -0.52 2.07
CA PRO A 32 -14.46 0.87 1.94
C PRO A 32 -13.90 1.53 0.67
N GLU A 33 -14.65 2.48 0.16
CA GLU A 33 -14.19 3.43 -0.84
C GLU A 33 -13.31 4.52 -0.23
N ILE A 34 -12.72 5.36 -1.06
CA ILE A 34 -12.04 6.57 -0.60
C ILE A 34 -13.04 7.72 -0.47
N THR A 35 -12.83 8.58 0.53
CA THR A 35 -13.68 9.76 0.78
C THR A 35 -13.44 10.86 -0.24
N VAL A 36 -14.24 11.94 -0.19
CA VAL A 36 -14.01 13.15 -0.98
C VAL A 36 -12.59 13.73 -0.70
N ALA A 37 -12.16 13.73 0.56
CA ALA A 37 -10.80 14.12 0.92
C ALA A 37 -9.77 13.13 0.33
N GLY A 38 -10.08 11.82 0.34
CA GLY A 38 -9.26 10.79 -0.27
C GLY A 38 -9.08 10.98 -1.77
N HIS A 39 -10.11 11.36 -2.50
CA HIS A 39 -10.00 11.68 -3.93
C HIS A 39 -9.07 12.88 -4.18
N ARG A 40 -9.16 13.93 -3.35
CA ARG A 40 -8.26 15.08 -3.42
C ARG A 40 -6.80 14.69 -3.09
N GLN A 41 -6.60 13.86 -2.07
CA GLN A 41 -5.27 13.33 -1.74
C GLN A 41 -4.67 12.53 -2.91
N ALA A 42 -5.44 11.63 -3.52
CA ALA A 42 -5.01 10.82 -4.64
C ALA A 42 -4.67 11.66 -5.87
N GLN A 43 -5.42 12.73 -6.14
CA GLN A 43 -5.13 13.68 -7.21
C GLN A 43 -3.81 14.42 -6.97
N VAL A 44 -3.61 15.01 -5.78
CA VAL A 44 -2.38 15.73 -5.41
C VAL A 44 -1.17 14.81 -5.47
N LEU A 45 -1.31 13.57 -4.97
CA LEU A 45 -0.27 12.54 -5.06
C LEU A 45 0.09 12.23 -6.52
N ALA A 46 -0.90 12.02 -7.37
CA ALA A 46 -0.69 11.70 -8.78
C ALA A 46 0.03 12.82 -9.53
N GLU A 47 -0.36 14.08 -9.32
CA GLU A 47 0.31 15.25 -9.85
C GLU A 47 1.77 15.33 -9.37
N HIS A 48 2.01 15.08 -8.07
CA HIS A 48 3.35 15.06 -7.50
C HIS A 48 4.25 13.97 -8.10
N LEU A 49 3.70 12.79 -8.38
CA LEU A 49 4.46 11.67 -8.94
C LEU A 49 4.73 11.82 -10.44
N ALA A 50 3.80 12.44 -11.19
CA ALA A 50 3.88 12.58 -12.63
C ALA A 50 4.77 13.77 -13.08
N HIS A 51 4.82 14.83 -12.28
CA HIS A 51 5.56 16.03 -12.66
C HIS A 51 6.99 16.05 -12.13
N PRO A 52 7.95 16.61 -12.92
CA PRO A 52 9.28 16.88 -12.42
C PRO A 52 9.21 17.81 -11.21
N GLN A 53 9.87 17.45 -10.13
CA GLN A 53 10.04 18.37 -9.00
C GLN A 53 10.87 19.57 -9.46
N SER A 54 10.31 20.75 -9.35
CA SER A 54 10.81 21.97 -10.01
C SER A 54 12.12 22.53 -9.47
N GLU A 55 12.74 21.93 -8.46
CA GLU A 55 14.13 22.27 -8.04
C GLU A 55 14.77 21.07 -7.34
N PRO A 56 15.96 20.63 -7.78
CA PRO A 56 16.78 19.77 -6.94
C PRO A 56 17.14 20.59 -5.68
N ARG A 57 16.71 20.15 -4.50
CA ARG A 57 17.25 20.73 -3.27
C ARG A 57 18.78 20.55 -3.34
N GLN A 58 19.49 21.67 -3.52
CA GLN A 58 20.94 21.73 -3.56
C GLN A 58 21.52 21.44 -2.16
N HIS A 59 21.35 20.21 -1.70
CA HIS A 59 21.99 19.77 -0.48
C HIS A 59 23.08 18.76 -0.86
N PRO A 60 24.36 18.98 -0.49
CA PRO A 60 25.48 18.11 -0.86
C PRO A 60 25.33 16.66 -0.38
N PHE A 61 24.43 16.40 0.56
CA PHE A 61 24.06 15.06 1.04
C PHE A 61 22.65 14.62 0.65
N ALA A 62 22.00 15.31 -0.31
CA ALA A 62 20.73 14.88 -0.85
C ALA A 62 20.93 13.64 -1.74
N VAL A 63 21.17 12.50 -1.11
CA VAL A 63 21.16 11.22 -1.79
C VAL A 63 19.80 11.04 -2.41
N GLY A 64 19.72 11.16 -3.74
CA GLY A 64 18.51 10.88 -4.49
C GLY A 64 17.51 12.03 -4.65
N SER A 65 17.95 13.31 -4.71
CA SER A 65 17.13 14.42 -5.23
C SER A 65 16.92 14.23 -6.74
N HIS A 66 16.09 13.26 -7.12
CA HIS A 66 15.68 13.14 -8.51
C HIS A 66 14.58 14.14 -8.79
N THR A 67 14.69 14.85 -9.92
CA THR A 67 13.72 15.85 -10.38
C THR A 67 12.36 15.26 -10.74
N HIS A 68 12.23 13.93 -10.80
CA HIS A 68 10.96 13.21 -11.02
C HIS A 68 11.08 11.75 -10.57
N TYR A 69 9.94 11.12 -10.31
CA TYR A 69 9.88 9.73 -9.88
C TYR A 69 10.18 8.76 -11.02
N GLY A 70 9.82 9.13 -12.27
CA GLY A 70 10.08 8.32 -13.47
C GLY A 70 9.47 6.94 -13.38
N LEU A 71 8.24 6.85 -12.89
CA LEU A 71 7.55 5.58 -12.70
C LEU A 71 7.47 4.79 -14.02
N THR A 72 7.73 3.50 -13.93
CA THR A 72 7.64 2.54 -15.04
C THR A 72 6.47 1.57 -14.86
N HIS A 73 6.05 1.32 -13.62
CA HIS A 73 4.98 0.39 -13.25
C HIS A 73 4.15 0.96 -12.09
N VAL A 74 2.85 0.69 -12.13
CA VAL A 74 1.92 1.01 -11.03
C VAL A 74 1.15 -0.27 -10.66
N TYR A 75 1.33 -0.69 -9.42
CA TYR A 75 0.63 -1.84 -8.85
C TYR A 75 -0.35 -1.39 -7.76
N CYS A 76 -1.46 -2.12 -7.61
CA CYS A 76 -2.40 -1.96 -6.50
C CYS A 76 -2.82 -3.31 -5.94
N SER A 77 -3.34 -3.33 -4.71
CA SER A 77 -4.08 -4.48 -4.20
C SER A 77 -5.48 -4.54 -4.82
N LEU A 78 -6.18 -5.67 -4.62
CA LEU A 78 -7.57 -5.84 -5.05
C LEU A 78 -8.59 -5.17 -4.10
N MET A 79 -8.15 -4.41 -3.12
CA MET A 79 -9.02 -3.62 -2.26
C MET A 79 -9.42 -2.30 -2.93
N THR A 80 -10.72 -1.97 -2.92
CA THR A 80 -11.30 -0.82 -3.62
C THR A 80 -10.54 0.49 -3.39
N ARG A 81 -10.19 0.83 -2.14
CA ARG A 81 -9.43 2.03 -1.78
C ARG A 81 -8.04 2.12 -2.41
N SER A 82 -7.38 0.98 -2.57
CA SER A 82 -6.07 0.88 -3.23
C SER A 82 -6.20 1.10 -4.74
N ILE A 83 -7.17 0.45 -5.39
CA ILE A 83 -7.44 0.60 -6.82
C ILE A 83 -7.78 2.06 -7.15
N LEU A 84 -8.74 2.66 -6.42
CA LEU A 84 -9.16 4.04 -6.64
C LEU A 84 -8.00 5.03 -6.51
N THR A 85 -7.13 4.84 -5.52
CA THR A 85 -5.93 5.68 -5.36
C THR A 85 -4.95 5.50 -6.52
N ALA A 86 -4.70 4.25 -6.91
CA ALA A 86 -3.72 3.91 -7.94
C ALA A 86 -4.15 4.33 -9.35
N GLN A 87 -5.46 4.39 -9.63
CA GLN A 87 -5.99 4.89 -10.91
C GLN A 87 -5.58 6.32 -11.20
N TYR A 88 -5.56 7.21 -10.18
CA TYR A 88 -5.07 8.59 -10.35
C TYR A 88 -3.60 8.60 -10.78
N ILE A 89 -2.76 7.78 -10.14
CA ILE A 89 -1.32 7.69 -10.44
C ILE A 89 -1.10 7.13 -11.84
N ALA A 90 -1.75 6.01 -12.16
CA ALA A 90 -1.60 5.35 -13.47
C ALA A 90 -2.04 6.28 -14.60
N SER A 91 -3.17 6.98 -14.44
CA SER A 91 -3.67 7.95 -15.40
C SER A 91 -2.71 9.13 -15.60
N ALA A 92 -2.22 9.75 -14.53
CA ALA A 92 -1.33 10.89 -14.60
C ALA A 92 0.04 10.57 -15.21
N CYS A 93 0.52 9.33 -14.97
CA CYS A 93 1.80 8.85 -15.49
C CYS A 93 1.69 8.19 -16.89
N GLY A 94 0.48 8.00 -17.44
CA GLY A 94 0.26 7.30 -18.70
C GLY A 94 0.63 5.82 -18.65
N LEU A 95 0.48 5.18 -17.49
CA LEU A 95 0.84 3.78 -17.24
C LEU A 95 -0.39 2.90 -17.10
N LYS A 96 -0.20 1.60 -17.35
CA LYS A 96 -1.21 0.59 -17.03
C LYS A 96 -1.24 0.34 -15.53
N LEU A 97 -2.45 0.10 -14.99
CA LEU A 97 -2.65 -0.30 -13.61
C LEU A 97 -2.78 -1.82 -13.52
N GLN A 98 -1.95 -2.46 -12.71
CA GLN A 98 -1.97 -3.91 -12.52
C GLN A 98 -2.29 -4.26 -11.06
N ALA A 99 -3.25 -5.16 -10.86
CA ALA A 99 -3.55 -5.67 -9.53
C ALA A 99 -2.65 -6.86 -9.18
N LEU A 100 -2.07 -6.82 -7.97
CA LEU A 100 -1.32 -7.93 -7.40
C LEU A 100 -2.12 -8.58 -6.27
N PRO A 101 -2.32 -9.91 -6.28
CA PRO A 101 -3.21 -10.57 -5.32
C PRO A 101 -2.69 -10.59 -3.88
N ASP A 102 -1.37 -10.50 -3.67
CA ASP A 102 -0.75 -10.72 -2.36
C ASP A 102 -0.36 -9.42 -1.63
N ILE A 103 -0.71 -8.24 -2.16
CA ILE A 103 -0.37 -6.94 -1.55
C ILE A 103 -1.53 -6.27 -0.83
N PHE A 104 -2.52 -7.05 -0.38
CA PHE A 104 -3.68 -6.61 0.41
C PHE A 104 -3.33 -6.32 1.87
N GLU A 105 -4.23 -5.61 2.57
CA GLU A 105 -4.07 -5.30 3.99
C GLU A 105 -4.21 -6.57 4.85
N LYS A 106 -3.53 -6.57 6.00
CA LYS A 106 -3.66 -7.62 7.01
C LYS A 106 -5.13 -7.98 7.23
N HIS A 107 -5.43 -9.25 7.45
CA HIS A 107 -6.76 -9.84 7.61
C HIS A 107 -7.57 -10.03 6.32
N GLY A 108 -7.31 -9.26 5.24
CA GLY A 108 -8.06 -9.35 3.98
C GLY A 108 -9.42 -8.67 4.01
N ILE A 109 -10.42 -9.26 3.34
CA ILE A 109 -11.82 -8.78 3.37
C ILE A 109 -12.59 -9.54 4.44
N TYR A 110 -13.13 -8.82 5.42
CA TYR A 110 -13.87 -9.42 6.53
C TYR A 110 -14.91 -8.47 7.11
N ASP A 111 -15.86 -9.06 7.82
CA ASP A 111 -16.75 -8.35 8.72
C ASP A 111 -16.60 -8.86 10.15
N THR A 112 -17.05 -8.10 11.12
CA THR A 112 -16.94 -8.42 12.55
C THR A 112 -18.34 -8.52 13.14
N ASP A 113 -18.66 -9.67 13.77
CA ASP A 113 -19.95 -9.89 14.42
C ASP A 113 -20.07 -9.13 15.77
N ALA A 114 -21.24 -9.28 16.40
CA ALA A 114 -21.55 -8.60 17.67
C ALA A 114 -20.62 -9.06 18.83
N GLU A 115 -20.10 -10.26 18.76
CA GLU A 115 -19.16 -10.85 19.70
C GLU A 115 -17.72 -10.39 19.47
N GLY A 116 -17.46 -9.73 18.32
CA GLY A 116 -16.14 -9.24 17.91
C GLY A 116 -15.31 -10.29 17.18
N ILE A 117 -15.94 -11.32 16.65
CA ILE A 117 -15.27 -12.35 15.83
C ILE A 117 -15.26 -11.90 14.37
N MET A 118 -14.09 -11.96 13.76
CA MET A 118 -13.91 -11.61 12.34
C MET A 118 -14.24 -12.79 11.43
N HIS A 119 -15.06 -12.55 10.43
CA HIS A 119 -15.46 -13.51 9.41
C HIS A 119 -15.00 -13.06 8.02
N GLY A 120 -14.18 -13.89 7.35
CA GLY A 120 -13.75 -13.61 5.99
C GLY A 120 -14.94 -13.59 5.01
N LEU A 121 -14.94 -12.64 4.09
CA LEU A 121 -15.96 -12.47 3.06
C LEU A 121 -15.40 -12.79 1.68
N PRO A 122 -16.21 -13.21 0.70
CA PRO A 122 -15.68 -13.53 -0.65
C PRO A 122 -14.95 -12.36 -1.34
N GLY A 123 -15.39 -11.13 -1.06
CA GLY A 123 -14.97 -9.98 -1.85
C GLY A 123 -15.58 -9.99 -3.26
N PRO A 124 -15.34 -8.96 -4.08
CA PRO A 124 -15.83 -8.90 -5.45
C PRO A 124 -15.20 -9.95 -6.38
N GLY A 125 -15.95 -10.38 -7.40
CA GLY A 125 -15.48 -11.25 -8.47
C GLY A 125 -14.87 -10.48 -9.65
N ARG A 126 -14.37 -11.20 -10.65
CA ARG A 126 -13.70 -10.64 -11.85
C ARG A 126 -14.61 -9.67 -12.60
N ASP A 127 -15.88 -10.02 -12.81
CA ASP A 127 -16.82 -9.21 -13.57
C ASP A 127 -17.01 -7.83 -12.93
N TYR A 128 -17.18 -7.77 -11.61
CA TYR A 128 -17.26 -6.51 -10.87
C TYR A 128 -16.08 -5.57 -11.14
N PHE A 129 -14.85 -6.12 -11.10
CA PHE A 129 -13.67 -5.29 -11.36
C PHE A 129 -13.58 -4.85 -12.82
N SER A 130 -13.93 -5.71 -13.75
CA SER A 130 -13.89 -5.41 -15.18
C SER A 130 -14.92 -4.34 -15.57
N GLU A 131 -16.11 -4.37 -14.98
CA GLU A 131 -17.17 -3.39 -15.21
C GLU A 131 -16.87 -2.04 -14.55
N ARG A 132 -16.33 -2.08 -13.32
CA ARG A 132 -16.14 -0.87 -12.52
C ARG A 132 -14.82 -0.15 -12.77
N PHE A 133 -13.74 -0.90 -13.00
CA PHE A 133 -12.37 -0.37 -13.08
C PHE A 133 -11.77 -0.64 -14.46
N GLY A 134 -12.32 0.01 -15.49
CA GLY A 134 -11.83 -0.14 -16.87
C GLY A 134 -10.32 0.10 -16.95
N GLY A 135 -9.61 -0.82 -17.64
CA GLY A 135 -8.15 -0.75 -17.80
C GLY A 135 -7.34 -1.33 -16.63
N LEU A 136 -7.97 -1.85 -15.58
CA LEU A 136 -7.29 -2.61 -14.53
C LEU A 136 -6.88 -4.00 -15.05
N GLU A 137 -5.59 -4.30 -15.06
CA GLU A 137 -5.08 -5.63 -15.38
C GLU A 137 -5.20 -6.55 -14.16
N LEU A 138 -6.10 -7.53 -14.24
CA LEU A 138 -6.34 -8.50 -13.16
C LEU A 138 -5.42 -9.71 -13.28
N PRO A 139 -5.04 -10.36 -12.15
CA PRO A 139 -4.30 -11.62 -12.17
C PRO A 139 -5.02 -12.71 -12.96
N ALA A 140 -4.25 -13.57 -13.66
CA ALA A 140 -4.84 -14.64 -14.48
C ALA A 140 -5.66 -15.66 -13.66
N GLU A 141 -5.19 -15.98 -12.46
CA GLU A 141 -5.80 -16.97 -11.55
C GLU A 141 -7.00 -16.43 -10.76
N PHE A 142 -7.44 -15.23 -11.04
CA PHE A 142 -8.55 -14.60 -10.38
C PHE A 142 -9.88 -15.05 -11.00
N ASN A 143 -10.85 -15.50 -10.21
CA ASN A 143 -12.15 -16.02 -10.65
C ASN A 143 -13.34 -15.24 -10.09
N ASP A 144 -14.56 -15.57 -10.51
CA ASP A 144 -15.79 -14.87 -10.12
C ASP A 144 -16.32 -15.26 -8.72
N GLY A 145 -15.72 -16.27 -8.09
CA GLY A 145 -16.07 -16.67 -6.71
C GLY A 145 -15.66 -15.69 -5.62
N GLY A 146 -15.07 -14.55 -6.01
CA GLY A 146 -14.54 -13.53 -5.13
C GLY A 146 -13.02 -13.70 -4.93
N TRP A 147 -12.32 -12.56 -4.94
CA TRP A 147 -10.85 -12.59 -4.88
C TRP A 147 -10.32 -13.02 -3.51
N TRP A 148 -11.07 -12.81 -2.45
CA TRP A 148 -10.68 -13.24 -1.11
C TRP A 148 -11.16 -14.67 -0.83
N ASN A 149 -12.46 -14.89 -0.73
CA ASN A 149 -13.15 -16.19 -0.55
C ASN A 149 -12.41 -17.20 0.35
N ARG A 150 -11.94 -16.76 1.49
CA ARG A 150 -11.18 -17.55 2.47
C ARG A 150 -11.34 -16.96 3.88
N PRO A 151 -10.98 -17.69 4.95
CA PRO A 151 -10.97 -17.15 6.31
C PRO A 151 -10.09 -15.91 6.44
N VAL A 152 -10.30 -15.16 7.50
CA VAL A 152 -9.45 -14.04 7.89
C VAL A 152 -8.00 -14.49 8.01
N GLU A 153 -7.08 -13.70 7.48
CA GLU A 153 -5.65 -13.98 7.58
C GLU A 153 -5.18 -13.80 9.03
N ASP A 154 -4.60 -14.84 9.61
CA ASP A 154 -3.96 -14.76 10.92
C ASP A 154 -2.54 -14.17 10.85
N GLU A 155 -1.95 -13.88 12.01
CA GLU A 155 -0.60 -13.30 12.12
C GLU A 155 0.47 -14.15 11.44
N ALA A 156 0.45 -15.47 11.64
CA ALA A 156 1.47 -16.37 11.09
C ALA A 156 1.42 -16.39 9.55
N THR A 157 0.21 -16.44 8.99
CA THR A 157 -0.04 -16.39 7.54
C THR A 157 0.38 -15.04 6.96
N PHE A 158 0.05 -13.93 7.64
CA PHE A 158 0.46 -12.60 7.25
C PHE A 158 2.00 -12.48 7.18
N LEU A 159 2.72 -12.92 8.20
CA LEU A 159 4.18 -12.89 8.20
C LEU A 159 4.80 -13.75 7.10
N GLN A 160 4.21 -14.91 6.81
CA GLN A 160 4.66 -15.75 5.70
C GLN A 160 4.41 -15.09 4.33
N ARG A 161 3.25 -14.46 4.15
CA ARG A 161 2.94 -13.70 2.93
C ARG A 161 3.92 -12.56 2.74
N MET A 162 4.22 -11.78 3.79
CA MET A 162 5.17 -10.67 3.72
C MET A 162 6.56 -11.11 3.27
N LYS A 163 7.09 -12.24 3.80
CA LYS A 163 8.35 -12.83 3.34
C LYS A 163 8.33 -13.15 1.85
N LYS A 164 7.24 -13.75 1.35
CA LYS A 164 7.08 -14.06 -0.08
C LYS A 164 7.03 -12.80 -0.92
N VAL A 165 6.28 -11.78 -0.52
CA VAL A 165 6.15 -10.53 -1.26
C VAL A 165 7.47 -9.77 -1.31
N VAL A 166 8.18 -9.66 -0.18
CA VAL A 166 9.52 -9.02 -0.14
C VAL A 166 10.49 -9.74 -1.06
N ALA A 167 10.55 -11.08 -1.00
CA ALA A 167 11.41 -11.88 -1.86
C ALA A 167 11.05 -11.72 -3.35
N ALA A 168 9.76 -11.73 -3.70
CA ALA A 168 9.28 -11.53 -5.07
C ALA A 168 9.63 -10.14 -5.59
N MET A 169 9.48 -9.09 -4.78
CA MET A 169 9.85 -7.73 -5.15
C MET A 169 11.36 -7.58 -5.29
N HIS A 170 12.15 -8.21 -4.42
CA HIS A 170 13.59 -8.27 -4.56
C HIS A 170 13.98 -8.90 -5.90
N GLN A 171 13.50 -10.10 -6.18
CA GLN A 171 13.79 -10.82 -7.43
C GLN A 171 13.38 -10.02 -8.68
N ARG A 172 12.24 -9.30 -8.61
CA ARG A 172 11.74 -8.47 -9.70
C ARG A 172 12.63 -7.25 -9.96
N LEU A 173 13.16 -6.64 -8.91
CA LEU A 173 13.83 -5.35 -8.98
C LEU A 173 15.36 -5.47 -9.05
N ASP A 174 15.94 -6.55 -8.54
CA ASP A 174 17.40 -6.70 -8.56
C ASP A 174 17.94 -6.76 -9.99
N GLY A 175 18.91 -5.90 -10.28
CA GLY A 175 19.50 -5.76 -11.62
C GLY A 175 18.62 -5.02 -12.64
N SER A 176 17.43 -4.52 -12.27
CA SER A 176 16.60 -3.70 -13.16
C SER A 176 16.82 -2.19 -12.94
N ASP A 177 16.28 -1.37 -13.83
CA ASP A 177 16.20 0.09 -13.71
C ASP A 177 14.73 0.55 -13.52
N ASP A 178 13.86 -0.36 -13.09
CA ASP A 178 12.44 -0.07 -12.90
C ASP A 178 12.20 0.85 -11.71
N ASN A 179 11.25 1.75 -11.87
CA ASN A 179 10.70 2.59 -10.82
C ASN A 179 9.24 2.18 -10.59
N VAL A 180 8.98 1.46 -9.53
CA VAL A 180 7.71 0.81 -9.25
C VAL A 180 6.96 1.54 -8.15
N ALA A 181 5.73 1.97 -8.41
CA ALA A 181 4.78 2.41 -7.37
C ALA A 181 3.87 1.23 -7.00
N MET A 182 3.76 0.93 -5.70
CA MET A 182 2.81 -0.03 -5.14
C MET A 182 1.88 0.70 -4.19
N VAL A 183 0.60 0.81 -4.56
CA VAL A 183 -0.43 1.37 -3.68
C VAL A 183 -0.95 0.26 -2.78
N VAL A 184 -0.67 0.40 -1.50
CA VAL A 184 -0.86 -0.64 -0.47
C VAL A 184 -1.44 -0.02 0.82
N HIS A 185 -1.20 -0.63 1.97
CA HIS A 185 -1.91 -0.38 3.21
C HIS A 185 -0.96 -0.14 4.38
N GLY A 186 -1.49 0.30 5.52
CA GLY A 186 -0.71 0.67 6.68
C GLY A 186 0.10 -0.49 7.28
N ASP A 187 -0.58 -1.56 7.70
CA ASP A 187 0.07 -2.72 8.31
C ASP A 187 0.94 -3.48 7.31
N PHE A 188 0.53 -3.47 6.03
CA PHE A 188 1.34 -4.03 4.95
C PHE A 188 2.71 -3.33 4.86
N ILE A 189 2.74 -1.98 4.79
CA ILE A 189 4.02 -1.23 4.68
C ILE A 189 4.86 -1.44 5.94
N ASP A 190 4.21 -1.38 7.11
CA ASP A 190 4.86 -1.59 8.39
C ASP A 190 5.60 -2.94 8.43
N GLN A 191 4.93 -4.02 8.08
CA GLN A 191 5.55 -5.35 8.08
C GLN A 191 6.54 -5.55 6.93
N PHE A 192 6.31 -4.92 5.76
CA PHE A 192 7.25 -4.98 4.64
C PHE A 192 8.61 -4.37 5.03
N VAL A 193 8.59 -3.20 5.66
CA VAL A 193 9.81 -2.53 6.16
C VAL A 193 10.49 -3.37 7.24
N ASN A 194 9.73 -3.94 8.18
CA ASN A 194 10.28 -4.79 9.22
C ASN A 194 10.95 -6.05 8.65
N GLU A 195 10.33 -6.70 7.66
CA GLU A 195 10.93 -7.86 7.00
C GLU A 195 12.25 -7.51 6.31
N LEU A 196 12.32 -6.37 5.61
CA LEU A 196 13.57 -5.87 5.02
C LEU A 196 14.66 -5.59 6.04
N MET A 197 14.30 -5.08 7.22
CA MET A 197 15.23 -4.73 8.29
C MET A 197 15.60 -5.94 9.17
N GLY A 198 14.99 -7.10 8.95
CA GLY A 198 15.17 -8.29 9.80
C GLY A 198 14.62 -8.11 11.22
N VAL A 199 13.62 -7.23 11.39
CA VAL A 199 12.99 -6.98 12.70
C VAL A 199 11.96 -8.07 13.00
N VAL A 200 12.20 -8.85 14.03
CA VAL A 200 11.27 -9.87 14.52
C VAL A 200 10.49 -9.31 15.72
N ARG A 201 9.22 -8.92 15.50
CA ARG A 201 8.41 -8.23 16.52
C ARG A 201 7.92 -9.10 17.67
N HIS A 202 7.77 -10.39 17.48
CA HIS A 202 7.25 -11.30 18.48
C HIS A 202 8.20 -12.46 18.72
N GLN A 203 9.27 -12.20 19.49
CA GLN A 203 10.01 -13.29 20.10
C GLN A 203 9.38 -13.60 21.48
N PRO A 204 8.94 -14.85 21.76
CA PRO A 204 8.30 -15.21 23.03
C PRO A 204 9.13 -14.93 24.28
N ASN A 205 10.42 -14.64 24.12
CA ASN A 205 11.39 -14.42 25.20
C ASN A 205 11.92 -12.98 25.23
N TYR A 206 11.33 -12.03 24.49
CA TYR A 206 11.74 -10.64 24.56
C TYR A 206 10.92 -9.92 25.63
N ASP A 207 11.56 -9.67 26.77
CA ASP A 207 10.98 -9.05 27.96
C ASP A 207 10.78 -7.52 27.82
N SER A 208 10.67 -7.02 26.56
CA SER A 208 10.39 -5.61 26.34
C SER A 208 8.88 -5.35 26.38
N HIS A 209 8.46 -4.50 27.28
CA HIS A 209 7.08 -4.01 27.37
C HIS A 209 6.74 -2.98 26.27
N TRP A 210 7.65 -2.76 25.30
CA TRP A 210 7.50 -1.75 24.26
C TRP A 210 7.36 -2.41 22.88
N VAL A 211 6.27 -2.12 22.20
CA VAL A 211 6.07 -2.49 20.79
C VAL A 211 6.20 -1.21 19.97
N ALA A 212 7.17 -1.16 19.06
CA ALA A 212 7.32 -0.06 18.12
C ALA A 212 6.66 -0.44 16.79
N ASN A 213 5.79 0.44 16.30
CA ASN A 213 5.14 0.31 15.00
C ASN A 213 5.50 1.52 14.13
N TRP A 214 5.69 1.28 12.84
CA TRP A 214 5.72 2.35 11.86
C TRP A 214 4.29 2.82 11.58
N THR A 215 4.07 4.12 11.61
CA THR A 215 2.77 4.70 11.29
C THR A 215 2.87 5.45 9.96
N PHE A 216 1.90 5.23 9.08
CA PHE A 216 1.89 5.82 7.75
C PHE A 216 0.62 6.67 7.56
N HIS A 217 0.77 7.89 7.06
CA HIS A 217 -0.35 8.74 6.67
C HIS A 217 -0.96 8.26 5.34
N ASN A 218 -2.23 8.61 5.11
CA ASN A 218 -2.85 8.38 3.80
C ASN A 218 -2.03 9.08 2.70
N THR A 219 -1.82 8.39 1.58
CA THR A 219 -0.98 8.78 0.44
C THR A 219 0.50 9.04 0.76
N SER A 220 0.97 8.68 1.96
CA SER A 220 2.40 8.78 2.24
C SER A 220 3.24 7.88 1.34
N ILE A 221 4.45 8.33 1.04
CA ILE A 221 5.41 7.65 0.17
C ILE A 221 6.57 7.14 1.00
N THR A 222 6.88 5.84 0.86
CA THR A 222 8.07 5.20 1.40
C THR A 222 8.93 4.75 0.22
N ARG A 223 10.20 5.14 0.17
CA ARG A 223 11.12 4.79 -0.92
C ARG A 223 12.19 3.82 -0.47
N ILE A 224 12.35 2.77 -1.25
CA ILE A 224 13.37 1.74 -1.10
C ILE A 224 14.12 1.64 -2.44
N ASP A 225 15.43 1.85 -2.41
CA ASP A 225 16.30 1.65 -3.57
C ASP A 225 16.91 0.25 -3.51
N VAL A 226 16.81 -0.48 -4.63
CA VAL A 226 17.38 -1.84 -4.77
C VAL A 226 18.65 -1.78 -5.58
N VAL A 227 19.78 -2.16 -4.97
CA VAL A 227 21.10 -2.11 -5.57
C VAL A 227 21.86 -3.39 -5.27
N LYS A 228 22.11 -4.24 -6.30
CA LYS A 228 22.97 -5.44 -6.20
C LYS A 228 22.74 -6.27 -4.93
N GLY A 229 21.50 -6.73 -4.74
CA GLY A 229 21.14 -7.59 -3.61
C GLY A 229 21.00 -6.86 -2.26
N SER A 230 21.07 -5.52 -2.24
CA SER A 230 20.81 -4.74 -1.03
C SER A 230 19.61 -3.81 -1.19
N HIS A 231 18.97 -3.50 -0.06
CA HIS A 231 17.86 -2.56 0.02
C HIS A 231 18.25 -1.35 0.86
N ASN A 232 18.09 -0.16 0.29
CA ASN A 232 18.33 1.09 0.99
C ASN A 232 17.01 1.78 1.23
N VAL A 233 16.53 1.83 2.47
CA VAL A 233 15.36 2.61 2.86
C VAL A 233 15.76 4.08 2.87
N VAL A 234 15.32 4.84 1.86
CA VAL A 234 15.75 6.23 1.64
C VAL A 234 14.94 7.19 2.50
N TYR A 235 13.63 6.97 2.56
CA TYR A 235 12.72 7.67 3.47
C TYR A 235 11.46 6.84 3.72
N LEU A 236 10.82 7.11 4.85
CA LEU A 236 9.56 6.52 5.30
C LEU A 236 8.51 7.61 5.47
N ASN A 237 7.25 7.29 5.17
CA ASN A 237 6.09 8.11 5.50
C ASN A 237 6.19 9.59 5.04
N ARG A 238 6.71 9.84 3.85
CA ARG A 238 6.87 11.18 3.29
C ARG A 238 5.54 11.72 2.77
N ILE A 239 5.13 12.92 3.20
CA ILE A 239 3.85 13.56 2.89
C ILE A 239 3.97 15.02 2.44
N ASP A 240 5.16 15.47 2.08
CA ASP A 240 5.43 16.87 1.70
C ASP A 240 4.72 17.34 0.41
N HIS A 241 4.06 16.44 -0.29
CA HIS A 241 3.14 16.75 -1.38
C HIS A 241 1.74 17.18 -0.90
N LEU A 242 1.35 16.84 0.35
CA LEU A 242 0.04 17.16 0.86
C LEU A 242 -0.02 18.54 1.50
N PRO A 243 -1.04 19.36 1.18
CA PRO A 243 -1.39 20.51 2.01
C PRO A 243 -1.90 20.05 3.38
N ASN A 244 -1.73 20.88 4.41
CA ASN A 244 -1.99 20.52 5.81
C ASN A 244 -3.43 20.04 6.06
N ASP A 245 -4.41 20.60 5.34
CA ASP A 245 -5.84 20.24 5.45
C ASP A 245 -6.17 18.85 4.86
N LEU A 246 -5.24 18.26 4.13
CA LEU A 246 -5.37 16.92 3.56
C LEU A 246 -4.53 15.87 4.28
N VAL A 247 -3.82 16.20 5.36
CA VAL A 247 -3.05 15.21 6.12
C VAL A 247 -4.00 14.41 7.02
N THR A 248 -4.09 13.10 6.78
CA THR A 248 -4.95 12.16 7.55
C THR A 248 -4.23 10.82 7.79
N TRP A 249 -4.83 10.01 8.65
CA TRP A 249 -4.28 8.69 9.06
C TRP A 249 -5.03 7.52 8.43
#